data_7a2cac9fbf6ee7cabe14f4655cc6bf4f
#
_entry.id   7a2cac9fbf6ee7cabe14f4655cc6bf4f
#
_cell.length_a   1.000
_cell.length_b   1.000
_cell.length_c   1.000
_cell.angle_alpha   90.00
_cell.angle_beta   90.00
_cell.angle_gamma   90.00
#
_symmetry.space_group_name_H-M   'P 1'
#
loop_
_entity.id
_entity.type
_entity.pdbx_description
1 polymer ?
#
loop_
_entity_poly.entity_id
_entity_poly.type
_entity_poly.pdbx_seq_one_letter_code
_entity_poly.pdbx_strand_id
1 'polypeptide(L)'
;STRVRSSAASDVYKRQRLKKSALGLSGGQQQRLCIARALAVEPEVLLMDEPTSALDPISTSKIEDLAVELKSKYTIIMVTHNMQQAVRISDNTAFFLLGEMVEYGKSDQLFSMPQDKRTEDYITGRFG
;
A
#
# COMPACT_ATOMS: atom_id res chain seq x y z
N SER A 1 6.06 -16.75 5.91
CA SER A 1 7.24 -16.08 5.36
C SER A 1 7.35 -16.37 3.88
N THR A 2 7.33 -15.34 3.08
CA THR A 2 7.56 -15.47 1.64
C THR A 2 9.03 -15.81 1.43
N ARG A 3 9.32 -17.08 1.22
CA ARG A 3 10.64 -17.48 0.76
C ARG A 3 10.71 -17.24 -0.73
N VAL A 4 11.38 -16.18 -1.14
CA VAL A 4 11.77 -16.00 -2.53
C VAL A 4 12.91 -16.99 -2.80
N ARG A 5 12.60 -18.09 -3.49
CA ARG A 5 13.63 -18.96 -4.04
C ARG A 5 14.25 -18.29 -5.25
N SER A 6 15.46 -17.80 -5.08
CA SER A 6 16.23 -17.24 -6.18
C SER A 6 17.25 -18.24 -6.67
N SER A 7 17.52 -18.25 -7.98
CA SER A 7 18.64 -18.99 -8.56
C SER A 7 19.97 -18.40 -8.04
N ALA A 8 21.08 -19.17 -8.14
CA ALA A 8 22.40 -18.67 -7.75
C ALA A 8 22.78 -17.36 -8.43
N ALA A 9 22.41 -17.17 -9.72
CA ALA A 9 22.64 -15.93 -10.46
C ALA A 9 21.86 -14.76 -9.85
N SER A 10 20.61 -14.99 -9.42
CA SER A 10 19.79 -13.99 -8.73
C SER A 10 20.40 -13.60 -7.37
N ASP A 11 20.99 -14.57 -6.65
CA ASP A 11 21.63 -14.30 -5.35
C ASP A 11 22.91 -13.47 -5.52
N VAL A 12 23.73 -13.75 -6.54
CA VAL A 12 24.91 -12.94 -6.88
C VAL A 12 24.49 -11.51 -7.22
N TYR A 13 23.45 -11.34 -8.03
CA TYR A 13 22.93 -10.03 -8.38
C TYR A 13 22.44 -9.26 -7.13
N LYS A 14 21.71 -9.91 -6.26
CA LYS A 14 21.22 -9.30 -5.01
C LYS A 14 22.37 -8.89 -4.10
N ARG A 15 23.42 -9.73 -3.96
CA ARG A 15 24.60 -9.41 -3.15
C ARG A 15 25.36 -8.20 -3.71
N GLN A 16 25.50 -8.09 -5.03
CA GLN A 16 26.12 -6.93 -5.65
C GLN A 16 25.33 -5.64 -5.37
N ARG A 17 24.00 -5.74 -5.33
CA ARG A 17 23.10 -4.62 -5.03
C ARG A 17 23.20 -4.16 -3.59
N LEU A 18 23.49 -5.04 -2.63
CA LEU A 18 23.62 -4.70 -1.20
C LEU A 18 24.72 -3.65 -0.94
N LYS A 19 25.72 -3.57 -1.79
CA LYS A 19 26.84 -2.63 -1.65
C LYS A 19 26.62 -1.31 -2.39
N LYS A 20 25.52 -1.17 -3.12
CA LYS A 20 25.20 0.04 -3.88
C LYS A 20 24.28 0.97 -3.08
N SER A 21 24.41 2.26 -3.35
CA SER A 21 23.50 3.24 -2.78
C SER A 21 22.05 2.97 -3.20
N ALA A 22 21.11 3.08 -2.25
CA ALA A 22 19.69 2.99 -2.52
C ALA A 22 19.20 4.11 -3.47
N LEU A 23 19.91 5.22 -3.58
CA LEU A 23 19.61 6.30 -4.52
C LEU A 23 19.70 5.88 -5.99
N GLY A 24 20.44 4.80 -6.30
CA GLY A 24 20.53 4.23 -7.63
C GLY A 24 19.37 3.29 -8.01
N LEU A 25 18.43 3.04 -7.09
CA LEU A 25 17.27 2.21 -7.34
C LEU A 25 16.12 3.02 -7.96
N SER A 26 15.24 2.36 -8.70
CA SER A 26 13.98 2.99 -9.14
C SER A 26 13.10 3.35 -7.94
N GLY A 27 12.12 4.23 -8.15
CA GLY A 27 11.18 4.62 -7.09
C GLY A 27 10.46 3.42 -6.48
N GLY A 28 9.99 2.49 -7.31
CA GLY A 28 9.34 1.27 -6.85
C GLY A 28 10.27 0.34 -6.06
N GLN A 29 11.53 0.22 -6.51
CA GLN A 29 12.54 -0.55 -5.80
C GLN A 29 12.88 0.06 -4.44
N GLN A 30 13.02 1.39 -4.38
CA GLN A 30 13.23 2.12 -3.13
C GLN A 30 12.07 1.88 -2.15
N GLN A 31 10.84 1.92 -2.65
CA GLN A 31 9.66 1.71 -1.83
C GLN A 31 9.60 0.28 -1.27
N ARG A 32 9.91 -0.72 -2.09
CA ARG A 32 10.00 -2.11 -1.62
C ARG A 32 11.12 -2.29 -0.59
N LEU A 33 12.23 -1.60 -0.76
CA LEU A 33 13.32 -1.61 0.22
C LEU A 33 12.88 -1.00 1.56
N CYS A 34 12.13 0.09 1.54
CA CYS A 34 11.55 0.70 2.74
C CYS A 34 10.61 -0.26 3.46
N ILE A 35 9.77 -0.98 2.72
CA ILE A 35 8.87 -1.99 3.29
C ILE A 35 9.68 -3.12 3.92
N ALA A 36 10.70 -3.64 3.22
CA ALA A 36 11.57 -4.69 3.76
C ALA A 36 12.26 -4.25 5.04
N ARG A 37 12.73 -3.00 5.09
CA ARG A 37 13.35 -2.42 6.31
C ARG A 37 12.36 -2.36 7.47
N ALA A 38 11.13 -1.95 7.22
CA ALA A 38 10.09 -1.90 8.23
C ALA A 38 9.75 -3.29 8.77
N LEU A 39 9.73 -4.30 7.90
CA LEU A 39 9.45 -5.69 8.26
C LEU A 39 10.59 -6.37 9.05
N ALA A 40 11.81 -5.84 8.94
CA ALA A 40 12.98 -6.42 9.61
C ALA A 40 12.86 -6.43 11.16
N VAL A 41 12.07 -5.53 11.72
CA VAL A 41 11.80 -5.46 13.17
C VAL A 41 10.60 -6.32 13.59
N GLU A 42 10.02 -7.10 12.67
CA GLU A 42 8.88 -7.99 12.91
C GLU A 42 7.68 -7.27 13.56
N PRO A 43 7.12 -6.24 12.93
CA PRO A 43 6.01 -5.49 13.50
C PRO A 43 4.71 -6.29 13.49
N GLU A 44 3.79 -5.96 14.38
CA GLU A 44 2.41 -6.48 14.32
C GLU A 44 1.59 -5.68 13.32
N VAL A 45 1.85 -4.39 13.23
CA VAL A 45 1.14 -3.44 12.36
C VAL A 45 2.13 -2.73 11.46
N LEU A 46 1.87 -2.73 10.16
CA LEU A 46 2.64 -1.99 9.17
C LEU A 46 1.85 -0.77 8.70
N LEU A 47 2.43 0.40 8.87
CA LEU A 47 1.82 1.66 8.43
C LEU A 47 2.43 2.07 7.09
N MET A 48 1.58 2.37 6.12
CA MET A 48 1.99 2.86 4.80
C MET A 48 1.27 4.18 4.52
N ASP A 49 2.03 5.25 4.33
CA ASP A 49 1.48 6.57 4.03
C ASP A 49 1.75 6.89 2.56
N GLU A 50 0.69 6.92 1.75
CA GLU A 50 0.73 7.21 0.32
C GLU A 50 1.84 6.43 -0.42
N PRO A 51 1.91 5.09 -0.27
CA PRO A 51 3.10 4.34 -0.69
C PRO A 51 3.34 4.32 -2.20
N THR A 52 2.34 4.70 -3.00
CA THR A 52 2.42 4.65 -4.47
C THR A 52 2.28 6.01 -5.15
N SER A 53 2.23 7.10 -4.39
CA SER A 53 1.92 8.44 -4.92
C SER A 53 2.91 8.94 -5.98
N ALA A 54 4.17 8.53 -5.91
CA ALA A 54 5.23 8.95 -6.83
C ALA A 54 5.66 7.84 -7.80
N LEU A 55 4.86 6.77 -7.92
CA LEU A 55 5.21 5.60 -8.72
C LEU A 55 4.44 5.55 -10.04
N ASP A 56 5.08 4.97 -11.06
CA ASP A 56 4.44 4.60 -12.31
C ASP A 56 3.41 3.46 -12.09
N PRO A 57 2.49 3.21 -13.03
CA PRO A 57 1.45 2.19 -12.87
C PRO A 57 1.98 0.78 -12.62
N ILE A 58 3.09 0.40 -13.26
CA ILE A 58 3.67 -0.94 -13.09
C ILE A 58 4.23 -1.10 -11.67
N SER A 59 4.97 -0.12 -11.20
CA SER A 59 5.52 -0.12 -9.84
C SER A 59 4.42 -0.04 -8.78
N THR A 60 3.37 0.73 -9.03
CA THR A 60 2.18 0.81 -8.18
C THR A 60 1.53 -0.57 -8.03
N SER A 61 1.31 -1.27 -9.14
CA SER A 61 0.75 -2.62 -9.13
C SER A 61 1.58 -3.59 -8.28
N LYS A 62 2.89 -3.52 -8.39
CA LYS A 62 3.79 -4.36 -7.59
C LYS A 62 3.71 -4.07 -6.09
N ILE A 63 3.56 -2.82 -5.70
CA ILE A 63 3.38 -2.44 -4.29
C ILE A 63 2.00 -2.91 -3.79
N GLU A 64 0.96 -2.76 -4.58
CA GLU A 64 -0.37 -3.25 -4.25
C GLU A 64 -0.38 -4.77 -4.06
N ASP A 65 0.22 -5.51 -4.97
CA ASP A 65 0.35 -6.98 -4.89
C ASP A 65 1.12 -7.39 -3.63
N LEU A 66 2.18 -6.68 -3.32
CA LEU A 66 2.96 -6.91 -2.10
C LEU A 66 2.13 -6.66 -0.84
N ALA A 67 1.35 -5.59 -0.80
CA ALA A 67 0.45 -5.29 0.32
C ALA A 67 -0.60 -6.39 0.51
N VAL A 68 -1.20 -6.86 -0.57
CA VAL A 68 -2.17 -7.97 -0.53
C VAL A 68 -1.53 -9.26 -0.01
N GLU A 69 -0.32 -9.54 -0.43
CA GLU A 69 0.44 -10.70 0.07
C GLU A 69 0.76 -10.56 1.57
N LEU A 70 1.22 -9.39 1.99
CA LEU A 70 1.63 -9.14 3.37
C LEU A 70 0.47 -9.10 4.35
N LYS A 71 -0.74 -8.75 3.92
CA LYS A 71 -1.89 -8.66 4.83
C LYS A 71 -2.30 -10.01 5.43
N SER A 72 -1.86 -11.14 4.86
CA SER A 72 -2.07 -12.46 5.44
C SER A 72 -1.26 -12.67 6.73
N LYS A 73 -0.19 -11.91 6.92
CA LYS A 73 0.74 -12.05 8.04
C LYS A 73 0.77 -10.82 8.94
N TYR A 74 0.52 -9.65 8.40
CA TYR A 74 0.58 -8.37 9.12
C TYR A 74 -0.76 -7.65 9.03
N THR A 75 -1.08 -6.86 10.04
CA THR A 75 -2.13 -5.86 9.93
C THR A 75 -1.54 -4.66 9.21
N ILE A 76 -2.12 -4.29 8.08
CA ILE A 76 -1.65 -3.16 7.28
C ILE A 76 -2.65 -2.02 7.39
N ILE A 77 -2.15 -0.84 7.74
CA ILE A 77 -2.92 0.40 7.69
C ILE A 77 -2.28 1.26 6.61
N MET A 78 -3.04 1.56 5.58
CA MET A 78 -2.57 2.36 4.45
C MET A 78 -3.36 3.65 4.36
N VAL A 79 -2.66 4.77 4.25
CA VAL A 79 -3.26 6.06 3.91
C VAL A 79 -3.10 6.27 2.42
N THR A 80 -4.20 6.55 1.74
CA THR A 80 -4.19 6.87 0.31
C THR A 80 -5.35 7.80 -0.03
N HIS A 81 -5.13 8.71 -0.98
CA HIS A 81 -6.19 9.49 -1.58
C HIS A 81 -6.71 8.83 -2.89
N ASN A 82 -6.14 7.70 -3.28
CA ASN A 82 -6.56 6.96 -4.47
C ASN A 82 -7.66 5.95 -4.10
N MET A 83 -8.90 6.32 -4.38
CA MET A 83 -10.08 5.48 -4.10
C MET A 83 -10.02 4.14 -4.82
N GLN A 84 -9.52 4.12 -6.06
CA GLN A 84 -9.40 2.90 -6.86
C GLN A 84 -8.48 1.90 -6.18
N GLN A 85 -7.38 2.38 -5.61
CA GLN A 85 -6.45 1.56 -4.83
C GLN A 85 -7.13 1.01 -3.58
N ALA A 86 -7.84 1.87 -2.82
CA ALA A 86 -8.56 1.43 -1.63
C ALA A 86 -9.59 0.33 -1.97
N VAL A 87 -10.34 0.50 -3.05
CA VAL A 87 -11.31 -0.52 -3.51
C VAL A 87 -10.64 -1.85 -3.82
N ARG A 88 -9.48 -1.81 -4.49
CA ARG A 88 -8.80 -3.04 -4.94
C ARG A 88 -8.19 -3.86 -3.81
N ILE A 89 -7.62 -3.19 -2.80
CA ILE A 89 -6.73 -3.91 -1.86
C ILE A 89 -7.18 -3.89 -0.41
N SER A 90 -8.14 -3.04 -0.02
CA SER A 90 -8.53 -2.94 1.39
C SER A 90 -9.72 -3.83 1.73
N ASP A 91 -9.70 -4.37 2.95
CA ASP A 91 -10.83 -5.10 3.52
C ASP A 91 -11.82 -4.14 4.18
N ASN A 92 -11.29 -3.14 4.89
CA ASN A 92 -12.06 -2.09 5.56
C ASN A 92 -11.49 -0.72 5.18
N THR A 93 -12.35 0.28 5.14
CA THR A 93 -11.96 1.65 4.80
C THR A 93 -12.53 2.62 5.83
N ALA A 94 -11.68 3.56 6.25
CA ALA A 94 -12.08 4.72 7.03
C ALA A 94 -11.96 5.96 6.15
N PHE A 95 -13.05 6.67 5.99
CA PHE A 95 -13.05 7.94 5.26
C PHE A 95 -12.91 9.10 6.21
N PHE A 96 -11.85 9.89 6.00
CA PHE A 96 -11.56 11.10 6.77
C PHE A 96 -11.76 12.33 5.90
N LEU A 97 -12.36 13.35 6.49
CA LEU A 97 -12.53 14.65 5.87
C LEU A 97 -12.26 15.74 6.92
N LEU A 98 -11.32 16.64 6.62
CA LEU A 98 -10.98 17.76 7.49
C LEU A 98 -10.68 17.33 8.94
N GLY A 99 -9.97 16.24 9.11
CA GLY A 99 -9.57 15.73 10.42
C GLY A 99 -10.65 14.93 11.16
N GLU A 100 -11.81 14.75 10.56
CA GLU A 100 -12.91 13.97 11.14
C GLU A 100 -13.07 12.64 10.43
N MET A 101 -13.22 11.54 11.18
CA MET A 101 -13.61 10.25 10.60
C MET A 101 -15.12 10.29 10.30
N VAL A 102 -15.43 10.37 9.01
CA VAL A 102 -16.81 10.52 8.52
C VAL A 102 -17.54 9.18 8.50
N GLU A 103 -16.86 8.15 7.99
CA GLU A 103 -17.46 6.83 7.84
C GLU A 103 -16.36 5.75 7.93
N TYR A 104 -16.74 4.60 8.52
CA TYR A 104 -15.89 3.42 8.60
C TYR A 104 -16.71 2.17 8.32
N GLY A 105 -16.15 1.27 7.54
CA GLY A 105 -16.81 -0.01 7.29
C GLY A 105 -16.07 -0.88 6.29
N LYS A 106 -16.71 -1.96 5.88
CA LYS A 106 -16.19 -2.82 4.83
C LYS A 106 -16.07 -2.03 3.54
N SER A 107 -14.94 -2.17 2.85
CA SER A 107 -14.63 -1.36 1.66
C SER A 107 -15.67 -1.53 0.56
N ASP A 108 -16.12 -2.75 0.29
CA ASP A 108 -17.16 -3.01 -0.72
C ASP A 108 -18.47 -2.27 -0.42
N GLN A 109 -18.89 -2.25 0.84
CA GLN A 109 -20.10 -1.55 1.27
C GLN A 109 -19.91 -0.03 1.28
N LEU A 110 -18.80 0.45 1.80
CA LEU A 110 -18.52 1.89 1.88
C LEU A 110 -18.49 2.54 0.50
N PHE A 111 -17.89 1.87 -0.48
CA PHE A 111 -17.77 2.40 -1.84
C PHE A 111 -19.02 2.18 -2.70
N SER A 112 -19.82 1.16 -2.43
CA SER A 112 -21.04 0.87 -3.20
C SER A 112 -22.29 1.47 -2.58
N MET A 113 -22.37 1.52 -1.25
CA MET A 113 -23.55 1.98 -0.50
C MET A 113 -23.14 2.83 0.71
N PRO A 114 -22.52 4.00 0.47
CA PRO A 114 -22.10 4.87 1.56
C PRO A 114 -23.30 5.35 2.38
N GLN A 115 -23.12 5.40 3.70
CA GLN A 115 -24.17 5.80 4.65
C GLN A 115 -24.18 7.30 4.90
N ASP A 116 -23.03 7.97 4.76
CA ASP A 116 -22.90 9.40 4.97
C ASP A 116 -22.88 10.13 3.62
N LYS A 117 -23.66 11.21 3.52
CA LYS A 117 -23.74 12.03 2.30
C LYS A 117 -22.37 12.58 1.86
N ARG A 118 -21.50 12.91 2.82
CA ARG A 118 -20.15 13.40 2.54
C ARG A 118 -19.28 12.33 1.88
N THR A 119 -19.44 11.09 2.30
CA THR A 119 -18.77 9.94 1.65
C THR A 119 -19.25 9.75 0.23
N GLU A 120 -20.59 9.82 0.03
CA GLU A 120 -21.19 9.70 -1.30
C GLU A 120 -20.69 10.81 -2.24
N ASP A 121 -20.67 12.04 -1.75
CA ASP A 121 -20.19 13.19 -2.53
C ASP A 121 -18.71 13.05 -2.90
N TYR A 122 -17.91 12.53 -1.99
CA TYR A 122 -16.49 12.25 -2.27
C TYR A 122 -16.33 11.20 -3.36
N ILE A 123 -17.05 10.08 -3.23
CA ILE A 123 -16.97 8.97 -4.20
C ILE A 123 -17.45 9.39 -5.58
N THR A 124 -18.52 10.19 -5.64
CA THR A 124 -19.11 10.63 -6.91
C THR A 124 -18.44 11.87 -7.49
N GLY A 125 -17.48 12.46 -6.79
CA GLY A 125 -16.80 13.69 -7.22
C GLY A 125 -17.66 14.94 -7.10
N ARG A 126 -18.71 14.91 -6.32
CA ARG A 126 -19.63 16.04 -6.13
C ARG A 126 -19.23 16.91 -4.95
N PHE A 127 -18.00 17.43 -5.03
CA PHE A 127 -17.54 18.38 -4.03
C PHE A 127 -18.10 19.77 -4.31
N GLY A 128 -18.58 20.38 -3.29
CA GLY A 128 -18.87 21.77 -3.37
C GLY A 128 -19.93 22.21 -2.49
#